data_6259103c607246d58a8a906515f8a92c
#
_entry.id   6259103c607246d58a8a906515f8a92c
#
_cell.length_a   1.000
_cell.length_b   1.000
_cell.length_c   1.000
_cell.angle_alpha   90.00
_cell.angle_beta   90.00
_cell.angle_gamma   90.00
#
_symmetry.space_group_name_H-M   'P 1'
#
loop_
_entity.id
_entity.type
_entity.pdbx_description
1 polymer ?
#
loop_
_entity_poly.entity_id
_entity_poly.type
_entity_poly.pdbx_seq_one_letter_code
_entity_poly.pdbx_strand_id
1 'polypeptide(L)'
;MTEETKEVLSFDTMQIMEMIPHRYPFLLVDRITECVPGKYAKGYKNLTMNEAFFQGHFPGNPIMPGVLQLEAMAQCSAPVLMTMPEFAGKLALYAGIDGVRFKNIVRPGDRLDMEIELTKVKGPICKAHGVAKVDGKICVEADMTFALK
;
A
#
# COMPACT_ATOMS: atom_id res chain seq x y z
N MET A 1 -0.98 -20.46 -29.26
CA MET A 1 -1.50 -19.91 -28.02
C MET A 1 -1.08 -18.46 -27.92
N THR A 2 -2.05 -17.58 -27.98
CA THR A 2 -1.79 -16.16 -27.77
C THR A 2 -1.58 -15.96 -26.29
N GLU A 3 -0.40 -15.48 -25.93
CA GLU A 3 -0.19 -14.98 -24.58
C GLU A 3 -1.16 -13.84 -24.35
N GLU A 4 -2.00 -13.96 -23.32
CA GLU A 4 -2.80 -12.83 -22.90
C GLU A 4 -1.88 -11.71 -22.47
N THR A 5 -1.91 -10.62 -23.21
CA THR A 5 -1.21 -9.39 -22.80
C THR A 5 -1.88 -8.90 -21.52
N LYS A 6 -1.21 -9.05 -20.40
CA LYS A 6 -1.72 -8.51 -19.14
C LYS A 6 -1.67 -6.99 -19.23
N GLU A 7 -2.82 -6.39 -19.12
CA GLU A 7 -2.93 -4.94 -19.08
C GLU A 7 -2.31 -4.42 -17.79
N VAL A 8 -1.37 -3.49 -17.91
CA VAL A 8 -0.77 -2.82 -16.76
C VAL A 8 -1.47 -1.48 -16.60
N LEU A 9 -2.14 -1.32 -15.47
CA LEU A 9 -2.90 -0.11 -15.14
C LEU A 9 -2.05 0.83 -14.28
N SER A 10 -2.45 2.08 -14.27
CA SER A 10 -1.88 3.09 -13.36
C SER A 10 -3.02 3.98 -12.85
N PHE A 11 -2.86 4.54 -11.66
CA PHE A 11 -3.90 5.36 -11.03
C PHE A 11 -3.30 6.58 -10.37
N ASP A 12 -3.92 7.73 -10.60
CA ASP A 12 -3.59 8.95 -9.88
C ASP A 12 -4.34 8.99 -8.53
N THR A 13 -4.09 10.03 -7.74
CA THR A 13 -4.70 10.17 -6.42
C THR A 13 -6.23 10.16 -6.46
N MET A 14 -6.82 10.84 -7.43
CA MET A 14 -8.28 10.92 -7.52
C MET A 14 -8.90 9.56 -7.82
N GLN A 15 -8.26 8.77 -8.68
CA GLN A 15 -8.70 7.42 -8.99
C GLN A 15 -8.54 6.48 -7.79
N ILE A 16 -7.46 6.62 -7.03
CA ILE A 16 -7.25 5.86 -5.79
C ILE A 16 -8.36 6.17 -4.79
N MET A 17 -8.74 7.44 -4.66
CA MET A 17 -9.81 7.84 -3.75
C MET A 17 -11.18 7.26 -4.12
N GLU A 18 -11.39 6.85 -5.35
CA GLU A 18 -12.59 6.14 -5.77
C GLU A 18 -12.57 4.66 -5.33
N MET A 19 -11.39 4.12 -5.05
CA MET A 19 -11.22 2.72 -4.67
C MET A 19 -11.20 2.50 -3.17
N ILE A 20 -10.72 3.48 -2.39
CA ILE A 20 -10.63 3.39 -0.93
C ILE A 20 -11.30 4.59 -0.28
N PRO A 21 -11.95 4.40 0.90
CA PRO A 21 -12.65 5.50 1.59
C PRO A 21 -11.72 6.40 2.41
N HIS A 22 -10.47 6.03 2.57
CA HIS A 22 -9.50 6.77 3.39
C HIS A 22 -9.35 8.21 2.88
N ARG A 23 -9.26 9.16 3.82
CA ARG A 23 -9.09 10.59 3.52
C ARG A 23 -8.08 11.19 4.49
N TYR A 24 -7.65 12.42 4.20
CA TYR A 24 -6.74 13.14 5.09
C TYR A 24 -7.19 13.02 6.56
N PRO A 25 -6.31 12.74 7.51
CA PRO A 25 -4.85 12.57 7.36
C PRO A 25 -4.41 11.13 7.15
N PHE A 26 -5.31 10.22 6.76
CA PHE A 26 -5.08 8.77 6.72
C PHE A 26 -5.00 8.17 5.31
N LEU A 27 -5.01 9.00 4.28
CA LEU A 27 -4.75 8.55 2.91
C LEU A 27 -3.23 8.52 2.71
N LEU A 28 -2.66 7.33 2.57
CA LEU A 28 -1.21 7.11 2.61
C LEU A 28 -0.65 6.54 1.31
N VAL A 29 -1.33 6.73 0.21
CA VAL A 29 -0.82 6.40 -1.13
C VAL A 29 -1.19 7.52 -2.08
N ASP A 30 -0.21 8.02 -2.83
CA ASP A 30 -0.42 9.16 -3.71
C ASP A 30 -0.59 8.74 -5.17
N ARG A 31 0.08 7.68 -5.58
CA ARG A 31 0.01 7.18 -6.96
C ARG A 31 0.29 5.70 -7.01
N ILE A 32 -0.41 5.02 -7.91
CA ILE A 32 -0.12 3.63 -8.30
C ILE A 32 0.48 3.72 -9.70
N THR A 33 1.76 3.38 -9.81
CA THR A 33 2.49 3.47 -11.07
C THR A 33 2.27 2.25 -11.96
N GLU A 34 2.07 1.09 -11.34
CA GLU A 34 1.77 -0.16 -12.03
C GLU A 34 0.77 -0.98 -11.22
N CYS A 35 -0.24 -1.52 -11.88
CA CYS A 35 -1.17 -2.47 -11.26
C CYS A 35 -1.58 -3.51 -12.28
N VAL A 36 -1.35 -4.77 -11.95
CA VAL A 36 -1.90 -5.90 -12.70
C VAL A 36 -2.98 -6.51 -11.81
N PRO A 37 -4.26 -6.42 -12.21
CA PRO A 37 -5.37 -6.93 -11.40
C PRO A 37 -5.14 -8.35 -10.91
N GLY A 38 -5.34 -8.57 -9.62
CA GLY A 38 -5.18 -9.89 -9.02
C GLY A 38 -3.74 -10.39 -8.91
N LYS A 39 -2.75 -9.56 -9.23
CA LYS A 39 -1.34 -9.96 -9.22
C LYS A 39 -0.48 -9.07 -8.33
N TYR A 40 -0.24 -7.84 -8.75
CA TYR A 40 0.65 -6.94 -8.00
C TYR A 40 0.31 -5.47 -8.25
N ALA A 41 0.85 -4.63 -7.40
CA ALA A 41 0.85 -3.18 -7.60
C ALA A 41 2.18 -2.58 -7.13
N LYS A 42 2.56 -1.50 -7.78
CA LYS A 42 3.65 -0.62 -7.35
C LYS A 42 3.10 0.79 -7.23
N GLY A 43 3.43 1.46 -6.15
CA GLY A 43 2.97 2.82 -5.92
C GLY A 43 3.87 3.54 -4.94
N TYR A 44 3.51 4.78 -4.61
CA TYR A 44 4.32 5.54 -3.66
C TYR A 44 3.48 6.54 -2.87
N LYS A 45 4.03 6.94 -1.74
CA LYS A 45 3.59 8.07 -0.93
C LYS A 45 4.71 9.10 -0.86
N ASN A 46 4.43 10.32 -1.23
CA ASN A 46 5.35 11.45 -1.02
C ASN A 46 5.22 11.90 0.43
N LEU A 47 6.35 11.99 1.13
CA LEU A 47 6.34 12.36 2.54
C LEU A 47 6.93 13.75 2.71
N THR A 48 6.15 14.65 3.30
CA THR A 48 6.60 15.99 3.59
C THR A 48 6.38 16.29 5.07
N MET A 49 7.01 17.36 5.57
CA MET A 49 6.80 17.78 6.96
C MET A 49 5.35 18.19 7.24
N ASN A 50 4.53 18.35 6.20
CA ASN A 50 3.09 18.66 6.34
C ASN A 50 2.23 17.44 6.69
N GLU A 51 2.81 16.24 6.76
CA GLU A 51 2.07 15.06 7.25
C GLU A 51 1.79 15.23 8.75
N ALA A 52 0.55 15.00 9.16
CA ALA A 52 0.12 15.19 10.54
C ALA A 52 0.94 14.34 11.53
N PHE A 53 1.29 13.10 11.16
CA PHE A 53 1.98 12.19 12.06
C PHE A 53 3.42 12.62 12.40
N PHE A 54 4.08 13.42 11.55
CA PHE A 54 5.43 13.90 11.84
C PHE A 54 5.46 14.94 12.98
N GLN A 55 4.33 15.56 13.27
CA GLN A 55 4.25 16.59 14.32
C GLN A 55 4.41 15.98 15.72
N GLY A 56 3.92 14.75 15.90
CA GLY A 56 3.98 14.08 17.19
C GLY A 56 4.96 12.91 17.28
N HIS A 57 5.51 12.47 16.18
CA HIS A 57 6.34 11.25 16.16
C HIS A 57 7.68 11.49 15.44
N PHE A 58 8.62 12.18 16.05
CA PHE A 58 8.61 12.74 17.39
C PHE A 58 8.93 14.24 17.32
N PRO A 59 8.53 15.08 18.29
CA PRO A 59 8.90 16.49 18.29
C PRO A 59 10.41 16.69 18.14
N GLY A 60 10.83 17.45 17.11
CA GLY A 60 12.24 17.67 16.83
C GLY A 60 12.97 16.52 16.15
N ASN A 61 12.31 15.37 15.98
CA ASN A 61 12.89 14.19 15.32
C ASN A 61 11.78 13.44 14.55
N PRO A 62 11.31 13.98 13.44
CA PRO A 62 10.19 13.38 12.71
C PRO A 62 10.58 12.07 12.02
N ILE A 63 9.85 11.02 12.35
CA ILE A 63 10.02 9.67 11.80
C ILE A 63 8.63 9.14 11.47
N MET A 64 8.46 8.55 10.29
CA MET A 64 7.20 7.94 9.94
C MET A 64 6.97 6.70 10.80
N PRO A 65 5.85 6.63 11.55
CA PRO A 65 5.55 5.45 12.35
C PRO A 65 5.56 4.19 11.50
N GLY A 66 6.22 3.13 12.00
CA GLY A 66 6.29 1.86 11.27
C GLY A 66 4.90 1.27 10.99
N VAL A 67 3.98 1.40 11.93
CA VAL A 67 2.61 0.91 11.76
C VAL A 67 1.87 1.64 10.64
N LEU A 68 2.19 2.91 10.38
CA LEU A 68 1.61 3.66 9.26
C LEU A 68 2.25 3.27 7.94
N GLN A 69 3.49 2.82 7.93
CA GLN A 69 4.10 2.25 6.73
C GLN A 69 3.38 0.96 6.34
N LEU A 70 3.01 0.12 7.32
CA LEU A 70 2.21 -1.08 7.10
C LEU A 70 0.82 -0.72 6.56
N GLU A 71 0.20 0.34 7.09
CA GLU A 71 -1.08 0.84 6.59
C GLU A 71 -0.96 1.37 5.16
N ALA A 72 0.11 2.09 4.86
CA ALA A 72 0.38 2.58 3.51
C ALA A 72 0.46 1.44 2.50
N MET A 73 1.15 0.35 2.85
CA MET A 73 1.24 -0.84 2.01
C MET A 73 -0.13 -1.50 1.82
N ALA A 74 -0.96 -1.53 2.87
CA ALA A 74 -2.32 -2.07 2.76
C ALA A 74 -3.15 -1.24 1.78
N GLN A 75 -3.06 0.07 1.84
CA GLN A 75 -3.76 0.95 0.91
C GLN A 75 -3.23 0.78 -0.52
N CYS A 76 -1.92 0.60 -0.68
CA CYS A 76 -1.31 0.35 -1.98
C CYS A 76 -1.78 -0.98 -2.59
N SER A 77 -2.19 -1.94 -1.78
CA SER A 77 -2.70 -3.22 -2.25
C SER A 77 -4.15 -3.14 -2.75
N ALA A 78 -4.89 -2.12 -2.34
CA ALA A 78 -6.31 -2.00 -2.67
C ALA A 78 -6.61 -2.06 -4.18
N PRO A 79 -5.86 -1.38 -5.06
CA PRO A 79 -6.13 -1.48 -6.51
C PRO A 79 -6.02 -2.90 -7.06
N VAL A 80 -5.13 -3.73 -6.51
CA VAL A 80 -4.99 -5.14 -6.93
C VAL A 80 -6.30 -5.90 -6.68
N LEU A 81 -6.94 -5.62 -5.55
CA LEU A 81 -8.19 -6.27 -5.12
C LEU A 81 -9.41 -5.64 -5.78
N MET A 82 -9.48 -4.30 -5.80
CA MET A 82 -10.65 -3.57 -6.30
C MET A 82 -10.82 -3.67 -7.81
N THR A 83 -9.77 -4.02 -8.54
CA THR A 83 -9.85 -4.29 -9.98
C THR A 83 -10.25 -5.73 -10.29
N MET A 84 -10.38 -6.58 -9.29
CA MET A 84 -10.91 -7.94 -9.43
C MET A 84 -12.44 -7.88 -9.34
N PRO A 85 -13.17 -8.46 -10.31
CA PRO A 85 -14.65 -8.37 -10.34
C PRO A 85 -15.31 -8.85 -9.04
N GLU A 86 -14.79 -9.91 -8.42
CA GLU A 86 -15.37 -10.48 -7.19
C GLU A 86 -15.25 -9.55 -5.98
N PHE A 87 -14.33 -8.59 -6.01
CA PHE A 87 -14.08 -7.70 -4.86
C PHE A 87 -14.44 -6.24 -5.12
N ALA A 88 -14.83 -5.91 -6.36
CA ALA A 88 -15.17 -4.53 -6.71
C ALA A 88 -16.27 -3.97 -5.78
N GLY A 89 -16.01 -2.80 -5.21
CA GLY A 89 -16.92 -2.12 -4.29
C GLY A 89 -16.91 -2.66 -2.86
N LYS A 90 -16.14 -3.68 -2.56
CA LYS A 90 -16.01 -4.20 -1.19
C LYS A 90 -14.96 -3.43 -0.41
N LEU A 91 -15.05 -3.51 0.91
CA LEU A 91 -14.09 -2.92 1.83
C LEU A 91 -13.07 -3.99 2.25
N ALA A 92 -11.78 -3.67 2.13
CA ALA A 92 -10.72 -4.54 2.60
C ALA A 92 -10.35 -4.16 4.03
N LEU A 93 -10.59 -5.07 4.97
CA LEU A 93 -10.23 -4.89 6.36
C LEU A 93 -8.92 -5.61 6.67
N TYR A 94 -8.01 -4.94 7.36
CA TYR A 94 -6.76 -5.54 7.80
C TYR A 94 -7.07 -6.62 8.84
N ALA A 95 -6.81 -7.88 8.51
CA ALA A 95 -7.13 -9.01 9.39
C ALA A 95 -5.91 -9.58 10.10
N GLY A 96 -4.71 -9.40 9.53
CA GLY A 96 -3.50 -9.90 10.15
C GLY A 96 -2.25 -9.40 9.44
N ILE A 97 -1.15 -9.41 10.17
CA ILE A 97 0.17 -9.02 9.68
C ILE A 97 1.19 -9.97 10.28
N ASP A 98 2.02 -10.58 9.43
CA ASP A 98 3.04 -11.53 9.84
C ASP A 98 4.40 -11.16 9.25
N GLY A 99 5.47 -11.65 9.88
CA GLY A 99 6.82 -11.53 9.36
C GLY A 99 7.30 -10.10 9.17
N VAL A 100 6.85 -9.18 10.01
CA VAL A 100 7.21 -7.76 9.89
C VAL A 100 8.68 -7.54 10.22
N ARG A 101 9.35 -6.81 9.32
CA ARG A 101 10.75 -6.41 9.49
C ARG A 101 10.87 -4.92 9.21
N PHE A 102 11.24 -4.13 10.21
CA PHE A 102 11.58 -2.71 10.06
C PHE A 102 13.10 -2.58 9.96
N LYS A 103 13.59 -2.09 8.82
CA LYS A 103 15.03 -2.08 8.53
C LYS A 103 15.65 -0.69 8.44
N ASN A 104 14.88 0.32 8.02
CA ASN A 104 15.36 1.67 7.87
C ASN A 104 14.29 2.68 8.27
N ILE A 105 14.72 3.83 8.75
CA ILE A 105 13.86 4.94 9.17
C ILE A 105 13.39 5.70 7.93
N VAL A 106 12.13 6.16 7.96
CA VAL A 106 11.53 7.00 6.92
C VAL A 106 11.29 8.40 7.50
N ARG A 107 11.70 9.44 6.77
CA ARG A 107 11.69 10.83 7.23
C ARG A 107 10.97 11.75 6.26
N PRO A 108 10.59 12.97 6.68
CA PRO A 108 10.09 13.98 5.75
C PRO A 108 11.10 14.23 4.62
N GLY A 109 10.59 14.37 3.40
CA GLY A 109 11.40 14.51 2.20
C GLY A 109 11.65 13.21 1.47
N ASP A 110 11.37 12.07 2.11
CA ASP A 110 11.49 10.76 1.47
C ASP A 110 10.26 10.46 0.61
N ARG A 111 10.44 9.64 -0.41
CA ARG A 111 9.34 9.02 -1.13
C ARG A 111 9.32 7.54 -0.74
N LEU A 112 8.21 7.10 -0.17
CA LEU A 112 8.03 5.70 0.20
C LEU A 112 7.52 4.93 -1.00
N ASP A 113 8.40 4.16 -1.64
CA ASP A 113 8.08 3.33 -2.80
C ASP A 113 7.63 1.96 -2.31
N MET A 114 6.44 1.54 -2.75
CA MET A 114 5.81 0.30 -2.27
C MET A 114 5.60 -0.68 -3.40
N GLU A 115 5.89 -1.94 -3.12
CA GLU A 115 5.66 -3.05 -4.04
C GLU A 115 4.83 -4.10 -3.31
N ILE A 116 3.67 -4.44 -3.86
CA ILE A 116 2.72 -5.36 -3.24
C ILE A 116 2.44 -6.50 -4.21
N GLU A 117 2.60 -7.73 -3.75
CA GLU A 117 2.29 -8.92 -4.53
C GLU A 117 1.18 -9.71 -3.85
N LEU A 118 0.09 -9.99 -4.57
CA LEU A 118 -0.99 -10.83 -4.06
C LEU A 118 -0.50 -12.29 -4.09
N THR A 119 -0.48 -12.94 -2.93
CA THR A 119 0.07 -14.29 -2.80
C THR A 119 -1.00 -15.36 -2.71
N LYS A 120 -2.20 -15.04 -2.19
CA LYS A 120 -3.26 -16.01 -2.03
C LYS A 120 -4.63 -15.35 -1.98
N VAL A 121 -5.60 -16.00 -2.60
CA VAL A 121 -7.03 -15.65 -2.48
C VAL A 121 -7.78 -16.91 -2.09
N LYS A 122 -8.50 -16.85 -0.98
CA LYS A 122 -9.34 -17.96 -0.51
C LYS A 122 -10.67 -17.39 0.01
N GLY A 123 -11.70 -17.44 -0.82
CA GLY A 123 -12.98 -16.82 -0.50
C GLY A 123 -12.80 -15.33 -0.26
N PRO A 124 -13.28 -14.78 0.87
CA PRO A 124 -13.15 -13.36 1.16
C PRO A 124 -11.79 -13.01 1.80
N ILE A 125 -10.89 -13.97 1.97
CA ILE A 125 -9.58 -13.75 2.58
C ILE A 125 -8.51 -13.68 1.52
N CYS A 126 -7.72 -12.58 1.56
CA CYS A 126 -6.61 -12.36 0.64
C CYS A 126 -5.33 -12.17 1.41
N LYS A 127 -4.23 -12.70 0.88
CA LYS A 127 -2.89 -12.49 1.43
C LYS A 127 -1.99 -11.83 0.40
N ALA A 128 -1.15 -10.93 0.88
CA ALA A 128 -0.22 -10.20 0.03
C ALA A 128 1.11 -10.02 0.76
N HIS A 129 2.20 -10.01 -0.02
CA HIS A 129 3.52 -9.64 0.49
C HIS A 129 3.82 -8.21 0.08
N GLY A 130 4.23 -7.38 1.03
CA GLY A 130 4.54 -5.98 0.78
C GLY A 130 5.97 -5.65 1.17
N VAL A 131 6.58 -4.77 0.36
CA VAL A 131 7.90 -4.20 0.62
C VAL A 131 7.82 -2.70 0.36
N ALA A 132 8.30 -1.90 1.31
CA ALA A 132 8.39 -0.46 1.14
C ALA A 132 9.85 -0.02 1.20
N LYS A 133 10.24 0.86 0.28
CA LYS A 133 11.62 1.29 0.09
C LYS A 133 11.72 2.80 0.02
N VAL A 134 12.88 3.33 0.41
CA VAL A 134 13.28 4.70 0.15
C VAL A 134 14.64 4.66 -0.53
N ASP A 135 14.73 5.25 -1.73
CA ASP A 135 15.96 5.26 -2.53
C ASP A 135 16.55 3.85 -2.72
N GLY A 136 15.67 2.87 -2.94
CA GLY A 136 16.06 1.48 -3.17
C GLY A 136 16.39 0.67 -1.93
N LYS A 137 16.39 1.29 -0.75
CA LYS A 137 16.65 0.59 0.52
C LYS A 137 15.35 0.16 1.18
N ILE A 138 15.26 -1.10 1.57
CA ILE A 138 14.08 -1.62 2.25
C ILE A 138 13.92 -0.96 3.61
N CYS A 139 12.76 -0.35 3.85
CA CYS A 139 12.39 0.23 5.13
C CYS A 139 11.54 -0.74 5.95
N VAL A 140 10.58 -1.40 5.31
CA VAL A 140 9.74 -2.39 5.95
C VAL A 140 9.32 -3.45 4.92
N GLU A 141 9.14 -4.68 5.38
CA GLU A 141 8.47 -5.74 4.63
C GLU A 141 7.58 -6.54 5.56
N ALA A 142 6.52 -7.10 5.03
CA ALA A 142 5.54 -7.85 5.81
C ALA A 142 4.64 -8.69 4.92
N ASP A 143 4.05 -9.73 5.52
CA ASP A 143 2.95 -10.48 4.93
C ASP A 143 1.65 -9.97 5.54
N MET A 144 0.72 -9.56 4.67
CA MET A 144 -0.54 -8.94 5.07
C MET A 144 -1.70 -9.88 4.75
N THR A 145 -2.71 -9.86 5.63
CA THR A 145 -3.95 -10.60 5.42
C THR A 145 -5.13 -9.64 5.46
N PHE A 146 -6.01 -9.72 4.47
CA PHE A 146 -7.20 -8.86 4.37
C PHE A 146 -8.46 -9.72 4.33
N ALA A 147 -9.52 -9.20 4.95
CA ALA A 147 -10.87 -9.75 4.83
C ALA A 147 -11.73 -8.77 4.02
N LEU A 148 -12.33 -9.24 2.94
CA LEU A 148 -13.14 -8.43 2.03
C LEU A 148 -14.64 -8.50 2.45
N LYS A 149 -15.24 -7.36 2.68
CA LYS A 149 -16.66 -7.27 3.07
C LYS A 149 -17.45 -6.34 2.18
#